data_a8576b36e3a515247e08240b9fa98a0a
#
_entry.id   a8576b36e3a515247e08240b9fa98a0a
#
_cell.length_a   1.000
_cell.length_b   1.000
_cell.length_c   1.000
_cell.angle_alpha   90.00
_cell.angle_beta   90.00
_cell.angle_gamma   90.00
#
_symmetry.space_group_name_H-M   'P 1'
#
loop_
_entity.id
_entity.type
_entity.pdbx_description
1 polymer ?
#
loop_
_entity_poly.entity_id
_entity_poly.type
_entity_poly.pdbx_seq_one_letter_code
_entity_poly.pdbx_strand_id
1 'polypeptide(L)'
;MRALRSAGKCSFTYCLPTASPVFFAAFAFRRRATAGDFYASENEYCRRAIAGAALDVFVNEPPAANHRLISLDEVIVTPHLGASTTEAQEGVAFTVAEQMRDYLLTGALRGAVNVPALGAKELVALTPYIELAAKLGRFQAQLTEGPVKEVKLEFSGELADLNAAPVTRAFLSGLLRDVSARVNAVNALLIAEERGLKVTTSYSRGGADFVPAIRTTVKGHNGERLVAGTIFGFGEQKREGRITEIDGFHLEAVPQGHMVVMRNRDVPGVIGRVGTILGERGVNISRFHLGRRERGGEALALIETDAALSDEAL
;
A
#
# COMPACT_ATOMS: atom_id res chain seq x y z
N MET A 1 -35.70 27.42 -20.28
CA MET A 1 -34.43 28.08 -19.93
C MET A 1 -34.59 29.58 -20.03
N ARG A 2 -34.84 30.25 -18.95
CA ARG A 2 -34.73 31.73 -18.85
C ARG A 2 -33.73 32.03 -17.77
N ALA A 3 -32.64 32.63 -18.20
CA ALA A 3 -31.50 32.95 -17.37
C ALA A 3 -31.87 33.92 -16.24
N LEU A 4 -31.55 33.54 -15.02
CA LEU A 4 -31.39 34.47 -13.90
C LEU A 4 -30.06 35.25 -14.13
N ARG A 5 -30.18 36.39 -14.85
CA ARG A 5 -29.18 37.45 -14.85
C ARG A 5 -29.57 38.48 -13.82
N SER A 6 -28.99 38.46 -12.68
CA SER A 6 -28.56 39.61 -11.86
C SER A 6 -28.34 39.13 -10.42
N ALA A 7 -27.11 39.01 -10.04
CA ALA A 7 -26.47 39.48 -8.80
C ALA A 7 -25.29 38.60 -8.42
N GLY A 8 -24.09 39.19 -8.47
CA GLY A 8 -22.95 38.73 -7.69
C GLY A 8 -22.25 37.50 -8.24
N LYS A 9 -20.95 37.62 -8.45
CA LYS A 9 -20.05 36.57 -8.91
C LYS A 9 -20.36 35.19 -8.31
N CYS A 10 -20.87 34.26 -9.13
CA CYS A 10 -20.94 32.83 -8.80
C CYS A 10 -19.55 32.23 -8.93
N SER A 11 -18.97 31.80 -7.83
CA SER A 11 -17.80 30.92 -7.85
C SER A 11 -18.30 29.47 -7.78
N PHE A 12 -17.97 28.70 -8.80
CA PHE A 12 -18.19 27.25 -8.82
C PHE A 12 -17.04 26.57 -8.09
N THR A 13 -17.32 25.81 -7.08
CA THR A 13 -16.34 24.99 -6.38
C THR A 13 -16.81 23.55 -6.37
N TYR A 14 -16.00 22.67 -6.95
CA TYR A 14 -16.17 21.24 -6.85
C TYR A 14 -15.64 20.78 -5.49
N CYS A 15 -16.47 20.12 -4.69
CA CYS A 15 -16.03 19.51 -3.45
C CYS A 15 -15.92 18.00 -3.65
N LEU A 16 -14.70 17.46 -3.61
CA LEU A 16 -14.46 16.03 -3.55
C LEU A 16 -14.32 15.63 -2.06
N PRO A 17 -15.13 14.71 -1.54
CA PRO A 17 -15.01 14.27 -0.16
C PRO A 17 -13.82 13.31 0.00
N THR A 18 -12.96 13.58 0.97
CA THR A 18 -11.76 12.79 1.28
C THR A 18 -11.99 11.58 2.19
N ALA A 19 -13.23 11.22 2.53
CA ALA A 19 -13.47 10.17 3.54
C ALA A 19 -14.81 9.43 3.45
N SER A 20 -15.38 9.19 2.25
CA SER A 20 -16.53 8.25 2.14
C SER A 20 -16.69 7.78 0.70
N PRO A 21 -17.08 6.51 0.42
CA PRO A 21 -17.17 5.97 -0.93
C PRO A 21 -18.41 6.40 -1.71
N VAL A 22 -19.02 7.52 -1.37
CA VAL A 22 -20.20 8.04 -2.07
C VAL A 22 -19.87 9.38 -2.71
N PHE A 23 -19.81 9.39 -4.04
CA PHE A 23 -19.67 10.63 -4.83
C PHE A 23 -20.97 11.44 -4.73
N PHE A 24 -20.94 12.56 -4.01
CA PHE A 24 -22.00 13.53 -4.02
C PHE A 24 -21.69 14.63 -5.06
N ALA A 25 -22.41 14.68 -6.15
CA ALA A 25 -22.46 15.87 -6.98
C ALA A 25 -23.54 16.81 -6.40
N ALA A 26 -23.15 17.62 -5.42
CA ALA A 26 -24.01 18.65 -4.86
C ALA A 26 -23.44 20.03 -5.19
N PHE A 27 -24.25 20.90 -5.75
CA PHE A 27 -23.93 22.30 -5.98
C PHE A 27 -24.71 23.15 -4.97
N ALA A 28 -23.98 23.81 -4.07
CA ALA A 28 -24.58 24.73 -3.11
C ALA A 28 -24.29 26.19 -3.49
N PHE A 29 -25.33 27.06 -3.46
CA PHE A 29 -25.16 28.47 -3.73
C PHE A 29 -25.22 29.24 -2.41
N ARG A 30 -24.17 29.95 -2.05
CA ARG A 30 -24.14 30.81 -0.86
C ARG A 30 -24.16 32.29 -1.20
N ARG A 31 -24.86 33.08 -0.43
CA ARG A 31 -24.83 34.55 -0.58
C ARG A 31 -23.50 35.21 -0.14
N ARG A 32 -22.74 34.58 0.72
CA ARG A 32 -21.37 34.96 1.10
C ARG A 32 -20.67 33.70 1.70
N ALA A 33 -19.58 33.21 1.11
CA ALA A 33 -18.83 32.07 1.60
C ALA A 33 -17.35 32.42 1.78
N THR A 34 -16.76 31.96 2.87
CA THR A 34 -15.32 31.83 3.08
C THR A 34 -14.92 30.35 2.88
N ALA A 35 -13.69 30.09 2.49
CA ALA A 35 -13.20 28.82 1.94
C ALA A 35 -13.21 27.57 2.87
N GLY A 36 -13.85 27.62 4.03
CA GLY A 36 -13.84 26.55 5.04
C GLY A 36 -15.15 25.77 5.24
N ASP A 37 -16.25 26.11 4.57
CA ASP A 37 -17.60 25.73 5.00
C ASP A 37 -18.38 24.85 3.99
N PHE A 38 -17.80 23.79 3.41
CA PHE A 38 -18.41 23.05 2.30
C PHE A 38 -18.91 21.62 2.60
N TYR A 39 -19.50 21.41 3.77
CA TYR A 39 -20.36 20.24 4.00
C TYR A 39 -21.76 20.71 4.40
N ALA A 40 -22.66 20.88 3.43
CA ALA A 40 -24.05 21.13 3.73
C ALA A 40 -24.72 19.83 4.18
N SER A 41 -24.83 19.62 5.49
CA SER A 41 -25.75 18.63 6.04
C SER A 41 -27.20 19.09 5.88
N GLU A 42 -28.18 18.16 5.92
CA GLU A 42 -29.62 18.51 5.96
C GLU A 42 -29.91 19.60 7.00
N ASN A 43 -29.18 19.62 8.11
CA ASN A 43 -29.34 20.58 9.20
C ASN A 43 -28.89 22.01 8.82
N GLU A 44 -27.87 22.16 7.97
CA GLU A 44 -27.39 23.48 7.55
C GLU A 44 -28.33 24.14 6.54
N TYR A 45 -28.91 23.34 5.65
CA TYR A 45 -29.96 23.85 4.73
C TYR A 45 -31.19 24.28 5.49
N CYS A 46 -31.68 23.47 6.42
CA CYS A 46 -32.86 23.82 7.26
C CYS A 46 -32.62 25.07 8.12
N ARG A 47 -31.36 25.44 8.39
CA ARG A 47 -30.98 26.68 9.09
C ARG A 47 -30.86 27.90 8.15
N ARG A 48 -31.15 27.76 6.84
CA ARG A 48 -30.97 28.79 5.80
C ARG A 48 -29.52 29.27 5.68
N ALA A 49 -28.55 28.42 5.97
CA ALA A 49 -27.13 28.73 5.83
C ALA A 49 -26.73 28.86 4.35
N ILE A 50 -27.46 28.20 3.44
CA ILE A 50 -27.27 28.27 1.99
C ILE A 50 -28.56 28.75 1.32
N ALA A 51 -28.44 29.37 0.14
CA ALA A 51 -29.56 29.97 -0.58
C ALA A 51 -30.33 28.98 -1.46
N GLY A 52 -29.73 27.82 -1.78
CA GLY A 52 -30.33 26.77 -2.60
C GLY A 52 -29.32 25.64 -2.84
N ALA A 53 -29.81 24.51 -3.35
CA ALA A 53 -28.97 23.36 -3.69
C ALA A 53 -29.46 22.66 -4.96
N ALA A 54 -28.56 22.01 -5.69
CA ALA A 54 -28.89 21.06 -6.76
C ALA A 54 -28.25 19.69 -6.41
N LEU A 55 -29.11 18.67 -6.37
CA LEU A 55 -28.71 17.32 -5.94
C LEU A 55 -29.04 16.33 -7.06
N ASP A 56 -28.00 15.59 -7.50
CA ASP A 56 -28.13 14.53 -8.51
C ASP A 56 -28.03 13.13 -7.89
N VAL A 57 -27.45 13.03 -6.69
CA VAL A 57 -27.15 11.76 -6.01
C VAL A 57 -27.59 11.80 -4.56
N PHE A 58 -28.20 10.71 -4.08
CA PHE A 58 -28.64 10.53 -2.71
C PHE A 58 -27.97 9.30 -2.07
N VAL A 59 -27.85 9.29 -0.73
CA VAL A 59 -27.31 8.13 0.02
C VAL A 59 -28.12 6.87 -0.26
N ASN A 60 -29.45 7.01 -0.35
CA ASN A 60 -30.35 5.93 -0.75
C ASN A 60 -31.05 6.35 -2.06
N GLU A 61 -30.89 5.55 -3.09
CA GLU A 61 -31.50 5.79 -4.40
C GLU A 61 -32.46 4.64 -4.78
N PRO A 62 -33.73 4.93 -5.13
CA PRO A 62 -34.36 6.26 -5.12
C PRO A 62 -34.56 6.81 -3.70
N PRO A 63 -34.45 8.14 -3.50
CA PRO A 63 -34.72 8.76 -2.21
C PRO A 63 -36.19 8.55 -1.80
N ALA A 64 -36.43 8.48 -0.50
CA ALA A 64 -37.78 8.33 0.03
C ALA A 64 -38.70 9.51 -0.41
N ALA A 65 -39.94 9.24 -0.73
CA ALA A 65 -40.88 10.26 -1.20
C ALA A 65 -41.12 11.43 -0.20
N ASN A 66 -40.87 11.16 1.08
CA ASN A 66 -40.94 12.14 2.16
C ASN A 66 -39.59 12.75 2.53
N HIS A 67 -38.59 12.62 1.68
CA HIS A 67 -37.25 13.19 1.94
C HIS A 67 -37.33 14.71 2.04
N ARG A 68 -36.88 15.27 3.15
CA ARG A 68 -37.03 16.67 3.51
C ARG A 68 -36.49 17.67 2.48
N LEU A 69 -35.40 17.32 1.80
CA LEU A 69 -34.77 18.19 0.78
C LEU A 69 -35.59 18.25 -0.53
N ILE A 70 -36.30 17.20 -0.88
CA ILE A 70 -37.11 17.16 -2.14
C ILE A 70 -38.31 18.09 -2.08
N SER A 71 -38.84 18.37 -0.88
CA SER A 71 -40.01 19.23 -0.67
C SER A 71 -39.68 20.73 -0.60
N LEU A 72 -38.40 21.11 -0.76
CA LEU A 72 -37.96 22.50 -0.66
C LEU A 72 -37.90 23.15 -2.05
N ASP A 73 -38.55 24.29 -2.22
CA ASP A 73 -38.64 25.02 -3.51
C ASP A 73 -37.28 25.49 -4.04
N GLU A 74 -36.31 25.68 -3.14
CA GLU A 74 -34.95 26.12 -3.47
C GLU A 74 -34.01 24.97 -3.78
N VAL A 75 -34.49 23.71 -3.76
CA VAL A 75 -33.70 22.50 -4.07
C VAL A 75 -34.14 21.94 -5.42
N ILE A 76 -33.17 21.80 -6.31
CA ILE A 76 -33.34 21.13 -7.59
C ILE A 76 -32.81 19.70 -7.44
N VAL A 77 -33.64 18.72 -7.82
CA VAL A 77 -33.26 17.29 -7.76
C VAL A 77 -33.28 16.71 -9.16
N THR A 78 -32.28 15.93 -9.50
CA THR A 78 -32.20 15.15 -10.73
C THR A 78 -32.02 13.66 -10.41
N PRO A 79 -32.53 12.74 -11.26
CA PRO A 79 -32.45 11.31 -10.99
C PRO A 79 -31.12 10.69 -11.46
N HIS A 80 -30.00 11.09 -10.85
CA HIS A 80 -28.64 10.59 -11.09
C HIS A 80 -28.24 10.66 -12.58
N LEU A 81 -28.31 11.87 -13.16
CA LEU A 81 -28.07 12.12 -14.59
C LEU A 81 -26.61 12.47 -14.94
N GLY A 82 -25.69 12.48 -13.97
CA GLY A 82 -24.30 12.96 -14.15
C GLY A 82 -23.53 12.33 -15.31
N ALA A 83 -23.84 11.07 -15.66
CA ALA A 83 -23.22 10.37 -16.79
C ALA A 83 -24.21 9.98 -17.89
N SER A 84 -25.37 10.66 -17.99
CA SER A 84 -26.44 10.25 -18.90
C SER A 84 -26.44 10.95 -20.25
N THR A 85 -25.52 11.91 -20.48
CA THR A 85 -25.33 12.52 -21.80
C THR A 85 -24.29 11.74 -22.62
N THR A 86 -24.40 11.80 -23.96
CA THR A 86 -23.44 11.14 -24.86
C THR A 86 -22.01 11.63 -24.60
N GLU A 87 -21.85 12.94 -24.46
CA GLU A 87 -20.53 13.56 -24.21
C GLU A 87 -19.94 13.10 -22.86
N ALA A 88 -20.77 12.95 -21.83
CA ALA A 88 -20.31 12.46 -20.52
C ALA A 88 -19.88 10.99 -20.61
N GLN A 89 -20.65 10.14 -21.33
CA GLN A 89 -20.31 8.73 -21.54
C GLN A 89 -19.00 8.56 -22.33
N GLU A 90 -18.83 9.31 -23.41
CA GLU A 90 -17.58 9.31 -24.18
C GLU A 90 -16.41 9.80 -23.34
N GLY A 91 -16.56 10.91 -22.60
CA GLY A 91 -15.54 11.45 -21.74
C GLY A 91 -15.09 10.47 -20.65
N VAL A 92 -16.05 9.77 -20.01
CA VAL A 92 -15.75 8.71 -19.03
C VAL A 92 -15.01 7.55 -19.68
N ALA A 93 -15.46 7.10 -20.87
CA ALA A 93 -14.83 5.99 -21.57
C ALA A 93 -13.37 6.31 -21.93
N PHE A 94 -13.08 7.50 -22.46
CA PHE A 94 -11.71 7.95 -22.74
C PHE A 94 -10.87 8.03 -21.47
N THR A 95 -11.38 8.62 -20.40
CA THR A 95 -10.67 8.76 -19.13
C THR A 95 -10.30 7.39 -18.55
N VAL A 96 -11.24 6.43 -18.55
CA VAL A 96 -10.98 5.07 -18.05
C VAL A 96 -9.96 4.36 -18.95
N ALA A 97 -10.06 4.48 -20.26
CA ALA A 97 -9.10 3.89 -21.19
C ALA A 97 -7.67 4.42 -20.96
N GLU A 98 -7.53 5.74 -20.74
CA GLU A 98 -6.22 6.34 -20.41
C GLU A 98 -5.69 5.86 -19.06
N GLN A 99 -6.53 5.76 -18.04
CA GLN A 99 -6.15 5.25 -16.71
C GLN A 99 -5.71 3.78 -16.80
N MET A 100 -6.42 2.96 -17.56
CA MET A 100 -6.03 1.56 -17.81
C MET A 100 -4.71 1.45 -18.56
N ARG A 101 -4.54 2.24 -19.61
CA ARG A 101 -3.26 2.31 -20.38
C ARG A 101 -2.11 2.67 -19.44
N ASP A 102 -2.26 3.72 -18.63
CA ASP A 102 -1.22 4.21 -17.73
C ASP A 102 -0.87 3.14 -16.69
N TYR A 103 -1.87 2.45 -16.15
CA TYR A 103 -1.65 1.34 -15.22
C TYR A 103 -0.91 0.17 -15.87
N LEU A 104 -1.31 -0.25 -17.07
CA LEU A 104 -0.71 -1.39 -17.75
C LEU A 104 0.74 -1.10 -18.23
N LEU A 105 1.03 0.13 -18.62
CA LEU A 105 2.36 0.50 -19.11
C LEU A 105 3.33 0.92 -18.01
N THR A 106 2.85 1.57 -16.95
CA THR A 106 3.71 2.22 -15.95
C THR A 106 3.40 1.79 -14.52
N GLY A 107 2.31 1.05 -14.28
CA GLY A 107 1.82 0.74 -12.94
C GLY A 107 1.16 1.93 -12.22
N ALA A 108 1.01 3.08 -12.89
CA ALA A 108 0.42 4.28 -12.28
C ALA A 108 -1.08 4.10 -12.05
N LEU A 109 -1.50 4.12 -10.78
CA LEU A 109 -2.91 4.03 -10.38
C LEU A 109 -3.49 5.44 -10.25
N ARG A 110 -4.45 5.77 -11.11
CA ARG A 110 -5.23 7.01 -11.04
C ARG A 110 -6.71 6.69 -10.90
N GLY A 111 -7.39 7.35 -9.98
CA GLY A 111 -8.83 7.17 -9.81
C GLY A 111 -9.28 5.78 -9.36
N ALA A 112 -8.38 4.97 -8.82
CA ALA A 112 -8.74 3.66 -8.29
C ALA A 112 -9.59 3.81 -7.03
N VAL A 113 -10.71 3.09 -6.97
CA VAL A 113 -11.68 3.19 -5.85
C VAL A 113 -11.17 2.47 -4.60
N ASN A 114 -10.46 1.38 -4.79
CA ASN A 114 -9.99 0.47 -3.73
C ASN A 114 -8.50 0.60 -3.41
N VAL A 115 -7.84 1.62 -3.92
CA VAL A 115 -6.42 1.93 -3.64
C VAL A 115 -6.32 3.43 -3.35
N PRO A 116 -5.61 3.83 -2.28
CA PRO A 116 -5.39 5.25 -1.99
C PRO A 116 -4.70 5.94 -3.19
N ALA A 117 -5.24 7.07 -3.61
CA ALA A 117 -4.62 7.88 -4.65
C ALA A 117 -3.28 8.43 -4.13
N LEU A 118 -2.19 8.12 -4.81
CA LEU A 118 -0.87 8.67 -4.55
C LEU A 118 -0.54 9.75 -5.59
N GLY A 119 0.02 10.85 -5.12
CA GLY A 119 0.63 11.83 -6.02
C GLY A 119 1.83 11.24 -6.76
N ALA A 120 2.10 11.71 -7.98
CA ALA A 120 3.24 11.20 -8.77
C ALA A 120 4.58 11.30 -8.01
N LYS A 121 4.81 12.38 -7.27
CA LYS A 121 6.01 12.56 -6.44
C LYS A 121 6.08 11.55 -5.29
N GLU A 122 4.96 11.30 -4.64
CA GLU A 122 4.83 10.35 -3.53
C GLU A 122 5.05 8.91 -4.01
N LEU A 123 4.51 8.57 -5.19
CA LEU A 123 4.72 7.27 -5.82
C LEU A 123 6.21 7.03 -6.12
N VAL A 124 6.91 8.00 -6.69
CA VAL A 124 8.36 7.90 -6.94
C VAL A 124 9.13 7.70 -5.63
N ALA A 125 8.78 8.42 -4.57
CA ALA A 125 9.42 8.26 -3.26
C ALA A 125 9.16 6.88 -2.64
N LEU A 126 7.95 6.33 -2.80
CA LEU A 126 7.53 5.05 -2.22
C LEU A 126 7.96 3.83 -3.04
N THR A 127 8.23 3.97 -4.35
CA THR A 127 8.56 2.85 -5.25
C THR A 127 9.66 1.93 -4.69
N PRO A 128 10.82 2.40 -4.20
CA PRO A 128 11.85 1.53 -3.66
C PRO A 128 11.38 0.74 -2.42
N TYR A 129 10.56 1.36 -1.57
CA TYR A 129 9.99 0.71 -0.38
C TYR A 129 8.92 -0.33 -0.75
N ILE A 130 8.11 -0.06 -1.77
CA ILE A 130 7.12 -1.00 -2.32
C ILE A 130 7.83 -2.24 -2.86
N GLU A 131 8.89 -2.07 -3.65
CA GLU A 131 9.70 -3.17 -4.17
C GLU A 131 10.36 -3.99 -3.07
N LEU A 132 10.98 -3.33 -2.09
CA LEU A 132 11.58 -4.00 -0.94
C LEU A 132 10.52 -4.77 -0.15
N ALA A 133 9.39 -4.17 0.18
CA ALA A 133 8.32 -4.81 0.93
C ALA A 133 7.79 -6.07 0.24
N ALA A 134 7.57 -6.03 -1.08
CA ALA A 134 7.17 -7.21 -1.84
C ALA A 134 8.19 -8.34 -1.77
N LYS A 135 9.49 -8.01 -1.77
CA LYS A 135 10.58 -8.99 -1.63
C LYS A 135 10.65 -9.53 -0.20
N LEU A 136 10.53 -8.68 0.83
CA LEU A 136 10.48 -9.11 2.23
C LEU A 136 9.29 -10.04 2.49
N GLY A 137 8.12 -9.73 1.91
CA GLY A 137 6.94 -10.59 2.00
C GLY A 137 7.19 -11.98 1.42
N ARG A 138 7.76 -12.06 0.21
CA ARG A 138 8.14 -13.35 -0.43
C ARG A 138 9.19 -14.11 0.37
N PHE A 139 10.17 -13.41 0.90
CA PHE A 139 11.21 -13.99 1.71
C PHE A 139 10.65 -14.60 3.00
N GLN A 140 9.78 -13.87 3.71
CA GLN A 140 9.15 -14.37 4.93
C GLN A 140 8.14 -15.49 4.68
N ALA A 141 7.46 -15.50 3.53
CA ALA A 141 6.58 -16.61 3.15
C ALA A 141 7.33 -17.96 3.15
N GLN A 142 8.57 -17.96 2.67
CA GLN A 142 9.41 -19.16 2.59
C GLN A 142 10.06 -19.53 3.94
N LEU A 143 10.25 -18.56 4.84
CA LEU A 143 10.79 -18.81 6.18
C LEU A 143 9.73 -19.23 7.20
N THR A 144 8.45 -19.02 6.90
CA THR A 144 7.35 -19.26 7.84
C THR A 144 6.66 -20.55 7.48
N GLU A 145 6.68 -21.50 8.40
CA GLU A 145 6.01 -22.78 8.23
C GLU A 145 4.52 -22.69 8.61
N GLY A 146 3.68 -23.29 7.76
CA GLY A 146 2.25 -23.39 7.99
C GLY A 146 1.48 -22.07 7.80
N PRO A 147 0.20 -22.04 8.20
CA PRO A 147 -0.65 -20.88 7.99
C PRO A 147 -0.22 -19.68 8.85
N VAL A 148 -0.13 -18.52 8.19
CA VAL A 148 0.17 -17.24 8.85
C VAL A 148 -1.08 -16.75 9.59
N LYS A 149 -0.92 -16.32 10.85
CA LYS A 149 -2.00 -15.84 11.71
C LYS A 149 -1.97 -14.34 11.94
N GLU A 150 -0.78 -13.76 12.05
CA GLU A 150 -0.60 -12.35 12.37
C GLU A 150 0.62 -11.79 11.61
N VAL A 151 0.46 -10.57 11.13
CA VAL A 151 1.52 -9.78 10.49
C VAL A 151 1.58 -8.42 11.18
N LYS A 152 2.77 -8.03 11.60
CA LYS A 152 3.06 -6.68 12.11
C LYS A 152 4.06 -6.02 11.20
N LEU A 153 3.76 -4.80 10.76
CA LEU A 153 4.66 -3.96 9.99
C LEU A 153 4.93 -2.68 10.78
N GLU A 154 6.21 -2.40 10.97
CA GLU A 154 6.66 -1.16 11.60
C GLU A 154 7.42 -0.34 10.56
N PHE A 155 6.97 0.89 10.37
CA PHE A 155 7.57 1.83 9.43
C PHE A 155 8.30 2.93 10.19
N SER A 156 9.51 3.26 9.76
CA SER A 156 10.33 4.25 10.44
C SER A 156 11.12 5.14 9.47
N GLY A 157 11.73 6.20 10.00
CA GLY A 157 12.43 7.18 9.20
C GLY A 157 11.50 7.95 8.25
N GLU A 158 11.97 8.25 7.05
CA GLU A 158 11.19 8.96 6.01
C GLU A 158 9.85 8.27 5.68
N LEU A 159 9.81 6.95 5.77
CA LEU A 159 8.60 6.18 5.47
C LEU A 159 7.49 6.38 6.51
N ALA A 160 7.83 6.76 7.74
CA ALA A 160 6.84 7.03 8.78
C ALA A 160 6.02 8.30 8.51
N ASP A 161 6.53 9.22 7.71
CA ASP A 161 5.83 10.47 7.33
C ASP A 161 5.06 10.34 6.00
N LEU A 162 5.17 9.21 5.32
CA LEU A 162 4.49 8.91 4.05
C LEU A 162 3.28 7.98 4.27
N ASN A 163 2.38 7.95 3.30
CA ASN A 163 1.29 6.97 3.30
C ASN A 163 1.83 5.56 2.97
N ALA A 164 2.15 4.77 3.99
CA ALA A 164 2.72 3.44 3.83
C ALA A 164 1.71 2.34 3.45
N ALA A 165 0.43 2.66 3.21
CA ALA A 165 -0.57 1.66 2.80
C ALA A 165 -0.18 0.87 1.54
N PRO A 166 0.42 1.46 0.49
CA PRO A 166 0.92 0.72 -0.66
C PRO A 166 2.06 -0.25 -0.33
N VAL A 167 2.92 0.12 0.64
CA VAL A 167 4.02 -0.72 1.12
C VAL A 167 3.48 -1.94 1.87
N THR A 168 2.46 -1.74 2.73
CA THR A 168 1.74 -2.83 3.40
C THR A 168 1.12 -3.81 2.40
N ARG A 169 0.43 -3.30 1.38
CA ARG A 169 -0.19 -4.12 0.32
C ARG A 169 0.84 -4.90 -0.50
N ALA A 170 1.96 -4.28 -0.82
CA ALA A 170 3.06 -4.93 -1.53
C ALA A 170 3.68 -6.07 -0.70
N PHE A 171 3.89 -5.84 0.60
CA PHE A 171 4.35 -6.89 1.52
C PHE A 171 3.38 -8.08 1.55
N LEU A 172 2.09 -7.81 1.76
CA LEU A 172 1.05 -8.85 1.79
C LEU A 172 0.94 -9.59 0.44
N SER A 173 1.06 -8.88 -0.68
CA SER A 173 1.10 -9.49 -2.01
C SER A 173 2.27 -10.45 -2.17
N GLY A 174 3.44 -10.09 -1.63
CA GLY A 174 4.60 -10.99 -1.59
C GLY A 174 4.39 -12.20 -0.68
N LEU A 175 3.89 -11.98 0.53
CA LEU A 175 3.66 -13.00 1.55
C LEU A 175 2.61 -14.05 1.13
N LEU A 176 1.57 -13.61 0.44
CA LEU A 176 0.43 -14.45 0.06
C LEU A 176 0.54 -15.00 -1.38
N ARG A 177 1.63 -14.75 -2.09
CA ARG A 177 1.79 -15.12 -3.50
C ARG A 177 1.63 -16.62 -3.74
N ASP A 178 2.22 -17.44 -2.87
CA ASP A 178 2.19 -18.90 -3.01
C ASP A 178 0.83 -19.50 -2.59
N VAL A 179 0.02 -18.70 -1.90
CA VAL A 179 -1.32 -19.08 -1.46
C VAL A 179 -2.34 -18.99 -2.59
N SER A 180 -2.19 -18.04 -3.50
CA SER A 180 -3.02 -17.88 -4.70
C SER A 180 -2.31 -17.03 -5.75
N ALA A 181 -2.24 -17.52 -6.97
CA ALA A 181 -1.71 -16.80 -8.13
C ALA A 181 -2.49 -15.50 -8.47
N ARG A 182 -3.69 -15.31 -7.87
CA ARG A 182 -4.53 -14.12 -8.09
C ARG A 182 -4.20 -12.97 -7.14
N VAL A 183 -3.33 -13.18 -6.15
CA VAL A 183 -2.98 -12.13 -5.18
C VAL A 183 -2.11 -11.07 -5.85
N ASN A 184 -2.50 -9.82 -5.68
CA ASN A 184 -1.78 -8.64 -6.17
C ASN A 184 -1.89 -7.49 -5.14
N ALA A 185 -1.21 -6.38 -5.38
CA ALA A 185 -1.20 -5.24 -4.46
C ALA A 185 -2.59 -4.58 -4.22
N VAL A 186 -3.56 -4.81 -5.10
CA VAL A 186 -4.93 -4.26 -4.95
C VAL A 186 -5.75 -5.10 -3.98
N ASN A 187 -5.73 -6.43 -4.14
CA ASN A 187 -6.60 -7.36 -3.39
C ASN A 187 -5.91 -8.04 -2.20
N ALA A 188 -4.59 -7.86 -2.00
CA ALA A 188 -3.84 -8.56 -0.96
C ALA A 188 -4.40 -8.33 0.45
N LEU A 189 -4.85 -7.11 0.76
CA LEU A 189 -5.43 -6.81 2.08
C LEU A 189 -6.78 -7.52 2.26
N LEU A 190 -7.64 -7.49 1.26
CA LEU A 190 -8.94 -8.17 1.28
C LEU A 190 -8.77 -9.68 1.46
N ILE A 191 -7.85 -10.30 0.70
CA ILE A 191 -7.55 -11.73 0.83
C ILE A 191 -6.98 -12.07 2.21
N ALA A 192 -6.15 -11.19 2.78
CA ALA A 192 -5.65 -11.34 4.15
C ALA A 192 -6.80 -11.36 5.18
N GLU A 193 -7.74 -10.41 5.06
CA GLU A 193 -8.93 -10.32 5.91
C GLU A 193 -9.85 -11.53 5.76
N GLU A 194 -10.15 -11.96 4.54
CA GLU A 194 -10.96 -13.17 4.24
C GLU A 194 -10.37 -14.44 4.85
N ARG A 195 -9.04 -14.49 4.99
CA ARG A 195 -8.32 -15.60 5.63
C ARG A 195 -8.18 -15.47 7.13
N GLY A 196 -8.71 -14.40 7.73
CA GLY A 196 -8.58 -14.13 9.16
C GLY A 196 -7.17 -13.74 9.58
N LEU A 197 -6.33 -13.28 8.65
CA LEU A 197 -4.98 -12.81 8.93
C LEU A 197 -5.06 -11.44 9.60
N LYS A 198 -4.59 -11.35 10.84
CA LYS A 198 -4.51 -10.07 11.55
C LYS A 198 -3.31 -9.27 11.05
N VAL A 199 -3.58 -8.11 10.44
CA VAL A 199 -2.55 -7.18 9.96
C VAL A 199 -2.52 -5.94 10.84
N THR A 200 -1.35 -5.60 11.37
CA THR A 200 -1.15 -4.41 12.20
C THR A 200 -0.01 -3.58 11.63
N THR A 201 -0.23 -2.28 11.52
CA THR A 201 0.80 -1.33 11.09
C THR A 201 1.09 -0.33 12.22
N SER A 202 2.36 0.00 12.41
CA SER A 202 2.80 1.01 13.35
C SER A 202 3.85 1.92 12.73
N TYR A 203 3.95 3.14 13.24
CA TYR A 203 4.85 4.17 12.72
C TYR A 203 5.72 4.68 13.86
N SER A 204 7.03 4.74 13.63
CA SER A 204 7.99 5.23 14.61
C SER A 204 8.86 6.33 14.01
N ARG A 205 8.88 7.49 14.65
CA ARG A 205 9.79 8.60 14.34
C ARG A 205 11.10 8.52 15.13
N GLY A 206 11.43 7.36 15.68
CA GLY A 206 12.55 7.16 16.60
C GLY A 206 13.91 7.50 15.98
N GLY A 207 14.68 8.30 16.71
CA GLY A 207 15.97 8.81 16.32
C GLY A 207 17.16 7.96 16.78
N ALA A 208 17.22 6.66 16.46
CA ALA A 208 18.45 5.89 16.60
C ALA A 208 19.18 5.81 15.25
N ASP A 209 20.49 5.93 15.28
CA ASP A 209 21.35 6.08 14.10
C ASP A 209 21.29 4.96 13.03
N PHE A 210 20.51 3.91 13.23
CA PHE A 210 20.29 2.84 12.26
C PHE A 210 18.95 2.15 12.47
N VAL A 211 17.86 2.85 12.15
CA VAL A 211 16.52 2.25 12.23
C VAL A 211 16.16 1.69 10.85
N PRO A 212 15.86 0.39 10.72
CA PRO A 212 15.40 -0.15 9.45
C PRO A 212 14.09 0.52 9.05
N ALA A 213 13.98 0.93 7.78
CA ALA A 213 12.80 1.64 7.28
C ALA A 213 11.52 0.78 7.35
N ILE A 214 11.65 -0.53 7.17
CA ILE A 214 10.58 -1.53 7.24
C ILE A 214 11.04 -2.65 8.16
N ARG A 215 10.31 -2.88 9.26
CA ARG A 215 10.45 -4.05 10.11
C ARG A 215 9.16 -4.85 10.05
N THR A 216 9.28 -6.14 9.80
CA THR A 216 8.13 -7.02 9.61
C THR A 216 8.23 -8.22 10.53
N THR A 217 7.16 -8.53 11.24
CA THR A 217 7.05 -9.73 12.08
C THR A 217 5.88 -10.56 11.59
N VAL A 218 6.14 -11.79 11.23
CA VAL A 218 5.14 -12.75 10.76
C VAL A 218 5.03 -13.90 11.76
N LYS A 219 3.82 -14.15 12.24
CA LYS A 219 3.52 -15.24 13.16
C LYS A 219 2.87 -16.41 12.44
N GLY A 220 3.60 -17.49 12.30
CA GLY A 220 3.16 -18.75 11.73
C GLY A 220 2.87 -19.81 12.78
N HIS A 221 2.90 -21.07 12.36
CA HIS A 221 2.73 -22.22 13.25
C HIS A 221 3.94 -22.39 14.18
N ASN A 222 5.15 -22.19 13.65
CA ASN A 222 6.42 -22.40 14.36
C ASN A 222 6.96 -21.15 15.07
N GLY A 223 6.09 -20.21 15.44
CA GLY A 223 6.46 -19.00 16.16
C GLY A 223 6.50 -17.75 15.30
N GLU A 224 7.25 -16.76 15.76
CA GLU A 224 7.39 -15.47 15.09
C GLU A 224 8.70 -15.40 14.32
N ARG A 225 8.65 -14.81 13.12
CA ARG A 225 9.80 -14.51 12.28
C ARG A 225 9.89 -13.01 12.07
N LEU A 226 11.04 -12.44 12.36
CA LEU A 226 11.31 -11.04 12.18
C LEU A 226 12.28 -10.85 11.00
N VAL A 227 11.90 -10.00 10.06
CA VAL A 227 12.81 -9.55 8.99
C VAL A 227 12.69 -8.04 8.87
N ALA A 228 13.82 -7.35 8.81
CA ALA A 228 13.85 -5.91 8.61
C ALA A 228 14.72 -5.55 7.41
N GLY A 229 14.40 -4.41 6.81
CA GLY A 229 15.15 -3.92 5.66
C GLY A 229 15.08 -2.41 5.53
N THR A 230 15.99 -1.86 4.76
CA THR A 230 16.06 -0.43 4.47
C THR A 230 16.48 -0.19 3.03
N ILE A 231 16.38 1.06 2.59
CA ILE A 231 16.81 1.49 1.26
C ILE A 231 18.18 2.15 1.40
N PHE A 232 19.15 1.65 0.65
CA PHE A 232 20.47 2.24 0.51
C PHE A 232 20.54 3.07 -0.78
N GLY A 233 21.33 4.14 -0.74
CA GLY A 233 21.54 5.05 -1.86
C GLY A 233 20.89 6.42 -1.62
N PHE A 234 21.59 7.49 -2.06
CA PHE A 234 21.17 8.88 -1.91
C PHE A 234 21.20 9.60 -3.27
N GLY A 235 20.28 10.55 -3.45
CA GLY A 235 20.24 11.39 -4.63
C GLY A 235 19.94 10.61 -5.90
N GLU A 236 20.73 10.81 -6.95
CA GLU A 236 20.63 10.14 -8.24
C GLU A 236 21.19 8.72 -8.28
N GLN A 237 21.82 8.26 -7.20
CA GLN A 237 22.31 6.88 -7.10
C GLN A 237 21.12 5.91 -7.02
N LYS A 238 21.32 4.72 -7.62
CA LYS A 238 20.31 3.66 -7.58
C LYS A 238 19.93 3.33 -6.14
N ARG A 239 18.69 3.62 -5.77
CA ARG A 239 18.12 3.25 -4.46
C ARG A 239 17.87 1.75 -4.45
N GLU A 240 18.58 1.03 -3.59
CA GLU A 240 18.53 -0.43 -3.51
C GLU A 240 18.03 -0.88 -2.14
N GLY A 241 17.01 -1.73 -2.15
CA GLY A 241 16.48 -2.33 -0.93
C GLY A 241 17.34 -3.49 -0.42
N ARG A 242 17.71 -3.46 0.86
CA ARG A 242 18.50 -4.54 1.52
C ARG A 242 17.81 -5.03 2.78
N ILE A 243 17.95 -6.33 3.04
CA ILE A 243 17.66 -6.93 4.34
C ILE A 243 18.77 -6.51 5.29
N THR A 244 18.42 -6.04 6.47
CA THR A 244 19.35 -5.57 7.50
C THR A 244 19.28 -6.39 8.79
N GLU A 245 18.20 -7.16 8.98
CA GLU A 245 18.02 -7.98 10.17
C GLU A 245 17.14 -9.20 9.85
N ILE A 246 17.49 -10.35 10.37
CA ILE A 246 16.67 -11.57 10.38
C ILE A 246 16.71 -12.14 11.80
N ASP A 247 15.56 -12.25 12.48
CA ASP A 247 15.40 -12.83 13.82
C ASP A 247 16.41 -12.31 14.86
N GLY A 248 16.77 -11.02 14.78
CA GLY A 248 17.73 -10.38 15.68
C GLY A 248 19.20 -10.56 15.28
N PHE A 249 19.49 -11.15 14.12
CA PHE A 249 20.82 -11.19 13.52
C PHE A 249 20.96 -10.05 12.51
N HIS A 250 21.93 -9.17 12.73
CA HIS A 250 22.24 -8.09 11.81
C HIS A 250 23.11 -8.59 10.67
N LEU A 251 22.71 -8.28 9.46
CA LEU A 251 23.41 -8.60 8.21
C LEU A 251 23.00 -7.59 7.15
N GLU A 252 23.66 -7.60 6.00
CA GLU A 252 23.31 -6.73 4.90
C GLU A 252 23.28 -7.52 3.60
N ALA A 253 22.09 -7.75 3.03
CA ALA A 253 21.94 -8.54 1.82
C ALA A 253 20.85 -7.96 0.89
N VAL A 254 21.08 -8.03 -0.41
CA VAL A 254 20.08 -7.66 -1.43
C VAL A 254 19.16 -8.86 -1.63
N PRO A 255 17.83 -8.73 -1.40
CA PRO A 255 16.91 -9.85 -1.60
C PRO A 255 16.67 -10.12 -3.09
N GLN A 256 17.46 -11.03 -3.66
CA GLN A 256 17.42 -11.42 -5.07
C GLN A 256 17.98 -12.84 -5.29
N GLY A 257 17.63 -13.45 -6.43
CA GLY A 257 18.16 -14.76 -6.80
C GLY A 257 17.75 -15.88 -5.85
N HIS A 258 18.59 -16.89 -5.77
CA HIS A 258 18.43 -18.03 -4.86
C HIS A 258 19.16 -17.76 -3.56
N MET A 259 18.46 -17.87 -2.45
CA MET A 259 19.00 -17.55 -1.12
C MET A 259 18.75 -18.70 -0.15
N VAL A 260 19.77 -19.06 0.59
CA VAL A 260 19.70 -20.06 1.66
C VAL A 260 19.90 -19.38 3.00
N VAL A 261 18.98 -19.59 3.93
CA VAL A 261 19.10 -19.14 5.32
C VAL A 261 19.52 -20.33 6.18
N MET A 262 20.67 -20.22 6.80
CA MET A 262 21.23 -21.28 7.65
C MET A 262 21.51 -20.73 9.05
N ARG A 263 21.08 -21.47 10.06
CA ARG A 263 21.47 -21.22 11.47
C ARG A 263 22.56 -22.21 11.90
N ASN A 264 23.58 -21.73 12.54
CA ASN A 264 24.69 -22.56 13.03
C ASN A 264 25.29 -21.96 14.31
N ARG A 265 26.13 -22.74 14.99
CA ARG A 265 27.05 -22.23 16.00
C ARG A 265 28.22 -21.52 15.31
N ASP A 266 28.62 -20.37 15.86
CA ASP A 266 29.79 -19.61 15.40
C ASP A 266 31.08 -20.30 15.82
N VAL A 267 31.47 -21.35 15.07
CA VAL A 267 32.68 -22.11 15.30
C VAL A 267 33.52 -22.18 14.02
N PRO A 268 34.87 -22.28 14.14
CA PRO A 268 35.75 -22.43 12.99
C PRO A 268 35.38 -23.61 12.10
N GLY A 269 35.51 -23.43 10.78
CA GLY A 269 35.30 -24.49 9.80
C GLY A 269 33.91 -24.61 9.24
N VAL A 270 32.87 -23.95 9.81
CA VAL A 270 31.47 -23.99 9.29
C VAL A 270 31.41 -23.49 7.86
N ILE A 271 31.95 -22.31 7.59
CA ILE A 271 31.94 -21.70 6.23
C ILE A 271 32.66 -22.62 5.24
N GLY A 272 33.78 -23.16 5.61
CA GLY A 272 34.54 -24.10 4.77
C GLY A 272 33.74 -25.35 4.40
N ARG A 273 33.02 -25.94 5.38
CA ARG A 273 32.18 -27.11 5.15
C ARG A 273 31.02 -26.79 4.21
N VAL A 274 30.35 -25.67 4.44
CA VAL A 274 29.24 -25.22 3.56
C VAL A 274 29.77 -25.01 2.15
N GLY A 275 30.90 -24.32 1.98
CA GLY A 275 31.51 -24.11 0.67
C GLY A 275 31.85 -25.42 -0.03
N THR A 276 32.44 -26.41 0.70
CA THR A 276 32.72 -27.73 0.15
C THR A 276 31.46 -28.46 -0.30
N ILE A 277 30.42 -28.52 0.56
CA ILE A 277 29.17 -29.19 0.25
C ILE A 277 28.51 -28.61 -1.00
N LEU A 278 28.44 -27.28 -1.13
CA LEU A 278 27.83 -26.61 -2.29
C LEU A 278 28.71 -26.81 -3.55
N GLY A 279 30.04 -26.71 -3.41
CA GLY A 279 30.99 -26.93 -4.51
C GLY A 279 30.95 -28.36 -5.06
N GLU A 280 30.87 -29.38 -4.21
CA GLU A 280 30.73 -30.79 -4.62
C GLU A 280 29.41 -31.04 -5.40
N ARG A 281 28.40 -30.22 -5.18
CA ARG A 281 27.10 -30.25 -5.92
C ARG A 281 27.09 -29.33 -7.12
N GLY A 282 28.21 -28.71 -7.47
CA GLY A 282 28.32 -27.79 -8.61
C GLY A 282 27.54 -26.46 -8.41
N VAL A 283 27.21 -26.09 -7.18
CA VAL A 283 26.55 -24.84 -6.85
C VAL A 283 27.56 -23.80 -6.41
N ASN A 284 27.63 -22.70 -7.16
CA ASN A 284 28.52 -21.60 -6.83
C ASN A 284 27.87 -20.64 -5.84
N ILE A 285 28.63 -20.11 -4.89
CA ILE A 285 28.24 -19.09 -3.94
C ILE A 285 28.60 -17.74 -4.52
N SER A 286 27.59 -16.90 -4.78
CA SER A 286 27.81 -15.54 -5.26
C SER A 286 28.09 -14.55 -4.13
N ARG A 287 27.42 -14.73 -2.98
CA ARG A 287 27.62 -13.92 -1.76
C ARG A 287 27.37 -14.74 -0.51
N PHE A 288 28.09 -14.41 0.55
CA PHE A 288 27.95 -15.04 1.86
C PHE A 288 27.89 -13.96 2.94
N HIS A 289 26.74 -13.82 3.59
CA HIS A 289 26.51 -12.87 4.66
C HIS A 289 26.38 -13.62 5.97
N LEU A 290 27.13 -13.24 7.00
CA LEU A 290 27.10 -13.87 8.31
C LEU A 290 26.79 -12.83 9.38
N GLY A 291 25.66 -13.01 10.07
CA GLY A 291 25.29 -12.28 11.27
C GLY A 291 25.53 -13.15 12.50
N ARG A 292 26.07 -12.58 13.57
CA ARG A 292 26.19 -13.23 14.87
C ARG A 292 25.80 -12.29 15.99
N ARG A 293 25.22 -12.81 17.07
CA ARG A 293 24.90 -12.02 18.26
C ARG A 293 26.11 -11.87 19.15
N GLU A 294 26.84 -12.97 19.36
CA GLU A 294 28.05 -13.01 20.19
C GLU A 294 29.06 -14.02 19.63
N ARG A 295 30.32 -13.88 20.01
CA ARG A 295 31.38 -14.78 19.58
C ARG A 295 31.19 -16.17 20.20
N GLY A 296 31.17 -17.23 19.36
CA GLY A 296 30.94 -18.61 19.78
C GLY A 296 29.52 -18.98 20.08
N GLY A 297 28.58 -18.02 19.97
CA GLY A 297 27.14 -18.21 20.13
C GLY A 297 26.47 -18.70 18.86
N GLU A 298 25.19 -18.32 18.70
CA GLU A 298 24.44 -18.58 17.47
C GLU A 298 24.83 -17.59 16.37
N ALA A 299 24.89 -18.09 15.14
CA ALA A 299 25.09 -17.32 13.93
C ALA A 299 24.00 -17.66 12.90
N LEU A 300 23.67 -16.69 12.07
CA LEU A 300 22.81 -16.86 10.91
C LEU A 300 23.58 -16.49 9.66
N ALA A 301 23.65 -17.43 8.72
CA ALA A 301 24.23 -17.19 7.41
C ALA A 301 23.10 -17.03 6.38
N LEU A 302 23.23 -16.02 5.53
CA LEU A 302 22.43 -15.82 4.33
C LEU A 302 23.36 -15.97 3.14
N ILE A 303 23.12 -17.01 2.34
CA ILE A 303 24.00 -17.44 1.26
C ILE A 303 23.26 -17.24 -0.05
N GLU A 304 23.80 -16.43 -0.95
CA GLU A 304 23.30 -16.27 -2.30
C GLU A 304 24.00 -17.27 -3.22
N THR A 305 23.23 -18.02 -4.02
CA THR A 305 23.73 -19.03 -4.95
C THR A 305 23.31 -18.74 -6.39
N ASP A 306 24.12 -19.17 -7.36
CA ASP A 306 23.82 -18.96 -8.78
C ASP A 306 22.70 -19.88 -9.28
N ALA A 307 22.37 -20.95 -8.55
CA ALA A 307 21.32 -21.91 -8.89
C ALA A 307 20.52 -22.30 -7.64
N ALA A 308 19.29 -22.76 -7.86
CA ALA A 308 18.47 -23.34 -6.80
C ALA A 308 19.13 -24.61 -6.25
N LEU A 309 19.05 -24.80 -4.92
CA LEU A 309 19.48 -26.04 -4.29
C LEU A 309 18.40 -27.12 -4.47
N SER A 310 18.84 -28.36 -4.63
CA SER A 310 17.96 -29.51 -4.50
C SER A 310 17.61 -29.78 -3.03
N ASP A 311 16.50 -30.47 -2.79
CA ASP A 311 16.07 -30.85 -1.42
C ASP A 311 17.14 -31.70 -0.70
N GLU A 312 17.96 -32.45 -1.47
CA GLU A 312 19.08 -33.24 -0.92
C GLU A 312 20.28 -32.37 -0.50
N ALA A 313 20.35 -31.13 -0.97
CA ALA A 313 21.42 -30.21 -0.65
C ALA A 313 21.06 -29.27 0.51
N LEU A 314 19.78 -29.18 0.87
CA LEU A 314 19.24 -28.46 2.02
C LEU A 314 19.22 -29.34 3.26
#